data_78ec9c5d4d320cc0199812cd53089d76
#
_entry.id   78ec9c5d4d320cc0199812cd53089d76
#
_cell.length_a   1.000
_cell.length_b   1.000
_cell.length_c   1.000
_cell.angle_alpha   90.00
_cell.angle_beta   90.00
_cell.angle_gamma   90.00
#
_symmetry.space_group_name_H-M   'P 1'
#
loop_
_entity.id
_entity.type
_entity.pdbx_description
1 polymer ?
#
loop_
_entity_poly.entity_id
_entity_poly.type
_entity_poly.pdbx_seq_one_letter_code
_entity_poly.pdbx_strand_id
1 'polypeptide(L)'
;MMTNLFRVVSQGDVAYVASQKADGGQLAKSIIRLKAFGSGKFGDEYVCTMFGNLAQCRFAEGELVAASLRFQVHEVNGAVYQEVVANDVVPIK
;
A
#
# COMPACT_ATOMS: atom_id res chain seq x y z
N MET A 1 7.19 -5.28 10.92
CA MET A 1 5.87 -5.03 10.33
C MET A 1 5.09 -4.11 11.27
N MET A 2 4.45 -3.11 10.72
CA MET A 2 3.65 -2.16 11.49
C MET A 2 2.17 -2.36 11.17
N THR A 3 1.34 -2.56 12.21
CA THR A 3 -0.11 -2.69 12.07
C THR A 3 -0.77 -1.55 12.82
N ASN A 4 -1.63 -0.80 12.15
CA ASN A 4 -2.29 0.36 12.76
C ASN A 4 -3.54 0.74 11.99
N LEU A 5 -4.24 1.77 12.48
CA LEU A 5 -5.40 2.34 11.82
C LEU A 5 -4.98 3.54 10.98
N PHE A 6 -5.58 3.64 9.80
CA PHE A 6 -5.28 4.72 8.84
C PHE A 6 -6.56 5.21 8.19
N ARG A 7 -6.51 6.45 7.69
CA ARG A 7 -7.50 6.98 6.74
C ARG A 7 -6.92 6.89 5.34
N VAL A 8 -7.74 6.46 4.39
CA VAL A 8 -7.34 6.43 2.98
C VAL A 8 -7.37 7.85 2.44
N VAL A 9 -6.23 8.32 1.92
CA VAL A 9 -6.14 9.63 1.26
C VAL A 9 -6.49 9.48 -0.21
N SER A 10 -5.89 8.49 -0.88
CA SER A 10 -6.14 8.24 -2.30
C SER A 10 -5.64 6.84 -2.66
N GLN A 11 -6.12 6.35 -3.79
CA GLN A 11 -5.64 5.09 -4.37
C GLN A 11 -5.53 5.24 -5.87
N GLY A 12 -4.40 4.79 -6.42
CA GLY A 12 -4.17 4.80 -7.84
C GLY A 12 -4.83 3.64 -8.57
N ASP A 13 -4.76 3.67 -9.89
CA ASP A 13 -5.30 2.61 -10.73
C ASP A 13 -4.47 1.34 -10.61
N VAL A 14 -5.09 0.20 -10.91
CA VAL A 14 -4.41 -1.08 -10.93
C VAL A 14 -3.55 -1.16 -12.19
N ALA A 15 -2.28 -1.49 -12.01
CA ALA A 15 -1.36 -1.83 -13.09
C ALA A 15 -0.93 -3.28 -12.94
N TYR A 16 -0.37 -3.85 -14.00
CA TYR A 16 0.12 -5.22 -13.97
C TYR A 16 1.60 -5.20 -14.26
N VAL A 17 2.36 -5.89 -13.42
CA VAL A 17 3.81 -6.00 -13.56
C VAL A 17 4.19 -7.45 -13.80
N ALA A 18 5.30 -7.68 -14.50
CA ALA A 18 5.79 -9.03 -14.77
C ALA A 18 6.20 -9.69 -13.45
N SER A 19 5.77 -10.95 -13.28
CA SER A 19 6.11 -11.74 -12.10
C SER A 19 6.23 -13.20 -12.49
N GLN A 20 7.31 -13.83 -12.09
CA GLN A 20 7.52 -15.25 -12.33
C GLN A 20 6.70 -16.12 -11.37
N LYS A 21 6.19 -15.53 -10.31
CA LYS A 21 5.45 -16.24 -9.27
C LYS A 21 3.94 -16.17 -9.43
N ALA A 22 3.44 -15.31 -10.33
CA ALA A 22 2.02 -15.14 -10.54
C ALA A 22 1.53 -15.95 -11.73
N ASP A 23 0.28 -16.38 -11.66
CA ASP A 23 -0.38 -17.06 -12.78
C ASP A 23 -0.42 -16.11 -13.98
N GLY A 24 -0.09 -16.64 -15.17
CA GLY A 24 -0.04 -15.83 -16.37
C GLY A 24 1.13 -14.88 -16.46
N GLY A 25 2.06 -14.93 -15.51
CA GLY A 25 3.27 -14.13 -15.52
C GLY A 25 3.05 -12.65 -15.18
N GLN A 26 1.86 -12.27 -14.68
CA GLN A 26 1.55 -10.90 -14.32
C GLN A 26 1.00 -10.81 -12.91
N LEU A 27 1.35 -9.74 -12.22
CA LEU A 27 0.91 -9.47 -10.85
C LEU A 27 0.27 -8.09 -10.80
N ALA A 28 -0.93 -8.01 -10.26
CA ALA A 28 -1.62 -6.74 -10.06
C ALA A 28 -0.87 -5.89 -9.02
N LYS A 29 -0.79 -4.61 -9.28
CA LYS A 29 -0.12 -3.64 -8.40
C LYS A 29 -0.92 -2.35 -8.38
N SER A 30 -1.12 -1.77 -7.19
CA SER A 30 -1.68 -0.42 -7.07
C SER A 30 -1.02 0.29 -5.89
N ILE A 31 -1.09 1.62 -5.91
CA ILE A 31 -0.51 2.46 -4.88
C ILE A 31 -1.66 3.02 -4.05
N ILE A 32 -1.55 2.94 -2.74
CA ILE A 32 -2.50 3.55 -1.82
C ILE A 32 -1.74 4.53 -0.90
N ARG A 33 -2.33 5.70 -0.70
CA ARG A 33 -1.79 6.70 0.21
C ARG A 33 -2.63 6.69 1.47
N LEU A 34 -1.97 6.45 2.60
CA LEU A 34 -2.60 6.31 3.90
C LEU A 34 -2.10 7.38 4.86
N LYS A 35 -3.00 7.88 5.70
CA LYS A 35 -2.65 8.82 6.76
C LYS A 35 -2.94 8.18 8.12
N ALA A 36 -2.01 8.30 9.06
CA ALA A 36 -2.17 7.74 10.39
C ALA A 36 -3.43 8.29 11.05
N PHE A 37 -4.27 7.40 11.60
CA PHE A 37 -5.53 7.78 12.22
C PHE A 37 -5.27 8.59 13.49
N GLY A 38 -6.05 9.68 13.65
CA GLY A 38 -5.95 10.53 14.85
C GLY A 38 -4.76 11.47 14.88
N SER A 39 -3.94 11.49 13.81
CA SER A 39 -2.71 12.29 13.80
C SER A 39 -2.92 13.77 13.46
N GLY A 40 -4.14 14.15 13.08
CA GLY A 40 -4.46 15.52 12.77
C GLY A 40 -3.88 16.02 11.45
N LYS A 41 -3.76 17.34 11.33
CA LYS A 41 -3.38 17.98 10.06
C LYS A 41 -1.94 17.64 9.63
N PHE A 42 -1.04 17.44 10.58
CA PHE A 42 0.37 17.21 10.33
C PHE A 42 0.77 15.75 10.60
N GLY A 43 -0.20 14.84 10.53
CA GLY A 43 0.06 13.44 10.79
C GLY A 43 0.89 12.76 9.70
N ASP A 44 1.48 11.64 10.08
CA ASP A 44 2.31 10.85 9.17
C ASP A 44 1.48 10.28 8.04
N GLU A 45 2.03 10.32 6.84
CA GLU A 45 1.44 9.71 5.65
C GLU A 45 2.40 8.70 5.07
N TYR A 46 1.83 7.68 4.45
CA TYR A 46 2.59 6.59 3.84
C TYR A 46 2.09 6.35 2.42
N VAL A 47 3.01 6.26 1.48
CA VAL A 47 2.71 5.80 0.12
C VAL A 47 3.04 4.33 0.09
N CYS A 48 2.02 3.49 -0.05
CA CYS A 48 2.15 2.05 0.08
C CYS A 48 1.85 1.35 -1.23
N THR A 49 2.56 0.27 -1.49
CA THR A 49 2.30 -0.59 -2.65
C THR A 49 1.46 -1.78 -2.20
N MET A 50 0.41 -2.08 -2.95
CA MET A 50 -0.39 -3.29 -2.77
C MET A 50 -0.18 -4.19 -3.98
N PHE A 51 -0.14 -5.51 -3.73
CA PHE A 51 0.07 -6.51 -4.79
C PHE A 51 -1.06 -7.55 -4.78
N GLY A 52 -1.29 -8.18 -5.93
CA GLY A 52 -2.21 -9.29 -6.06
C GLY A 52 -3.66 -8.88 -5.87
N ASN A 53 -4.42 -9.71 -5.18
CA ASN A 53 -5.85 -9.46 -4.97
C ASN A 53 -6.09 -8.18 -4.17
N LEU A 54 -5.21 -7.86 -3.23
CA LEU A 54 -5.33 -6.64 -2.45
C LEU A 54 -5.23 -5.40 -3.33
N ALA A 55 -4.36 -5.42 -4.34
CA ALA A 55 -4.19 -4.31 -5.28
C ALA A 55 -5.46 -4.03 -6.07
N GLN A 56 -6.30 -5.03 -6.28
CA GLN A 56 -7.55 -4.91 -7.02
C GLN A 56 -8.71 -4.43 -6.16
N CYS A 57 -8.58 -4.46 -4.84
CA CYS A 57 -9.58 -3.93 -3.94
C CYS A 57 -9.61 -2.41 -4.04
N ARG A 58 -10.81 -1.82 -4.01
CA ARG A 58 -10.96 -0.37 -4.10
C ARG A 58 -11.41 0.18 -2.75
N PHE A 59 -10.72 1.23 -2.31
CA PHE A 59 -11.01 1.89 -1.05
C PHE A 59 -11.40 3.34 -1.33
N ALA A 60 -12.39 3.85 -0.59
CA ALA A 60 -12.85 5.22 -0.79
C ALA A 60 -11.99 6.21 -0.02
N GLU A 61 -11.86 7.43 -0.54
CA GLU A 61 -11.21 8.51 0.19
C GLU A 61 -11.89 8.73 1.54
N GLY A 62 -11.08 8.88 2.58
CA GLY A 62 -11.56 9.09 3.93
C GLY A 62 -11.97 7.83 4.66
N GLU A 63 -11.95 6.69 3.99
CA GLU A 63 -12.31 5.41 4.62
C GLU A 63 -11.32 5.05 5.71
N LEU A 64 -11.84 4.56 6.85
CA LEU A 64 -10.99 4.07 7.94
C LEU A 64 -10.64 2.61 7.68
N VAL A 65 -9.36 2.32 7.72
CA VAL A 65 -8.86 0.96 7.47
C VAL A 65 -7.85 0.57 8.54
N ALA A 66 -7.76 -0.74 8.80
CA ALA A 66 -6.64 -1.33 9.51
C ALA A 66 -5.69 -1.87 8.46
N ALA A 67 -4.42 -1.54 8.55
CA ALA A 67 -3.44 -1.99 7.57
C ALA A 67 -2.17 -2.48 8.26
N SER A 68 -1.57 -3.49 7.66
CA SER A 68 -0.26 -4.02 8.06
C SER A 68 0.76 -3.62 7.02
N LEU A 69 1.74 -2.84 7.41
CA LEU A 69 2.76 -2.29 6.52
C LEU A 69 4.10 -2.95 6.77
N ARG A 70 4.79 -3.27 5.69
CA ARG A 70 6.15 -3.79 5.72
C ARG A 70 7.07 -2.81 5.03
N PHE A 71 8.20 -2.53 5.65
CA PHE A 71 9.19 -1.57 5.13
C PHE A 71 10.34 -2.37 4.53
N GLN A 72 10.65 -2.06 3.26
CA GLN A 72 11.71 -2.73 2.51
C GLN A 72 12.69 -1.69 1.99
N VAL A 73 13.92 -2.13 1.79
CA VAL A 73 14.97 -1.31 1.18
C VAL A 73 15.45 -2.02 -0.08
N HIS A 74 15.49 -1.26 -1.19
CA HIS A 74 15.99 -1.75 -2.47
C HIS A 74 17.19 -0.91 -2.90
N GLU A 75 18.18 -1.56 -3.47
CA GLU A 75 19.34 -0.88 -4.04
C GLU A 75 19.37 -1.16 -5.55
N VAL A 76 19.42 -0.11 -6.35
CA VAL A 76 19.51 -0.19 -7.80
C VAL A 76 20.57 0.77 -8.26
N ASN A 77 21.62 0.27 -8.91
CA ASN A 77 22.71 1.11 -9.47
C ASN A 77 23.31 2.07 -8.45
N GLY A 78 23.46 1.62 -7.20
CA GLY A 78 24.02 2.44 -6.12
C GLY A 78 23.03 3.39 -5.46
N ALA A 79 21.81 3.51 -5.97
CA ALA A 79 20.76 4.31 -5.33
C ALA A 79 19.95 3.41 -4.39
N VAL A 80 19.64 3.92 -3.21
CA VAL A 80 18.92 3.16 -2.18
C VAL A 80 17.51 3.75 -2.05
N TYR A 81 16.51 2.90 -2.17
CA TYR A 81 15.09 3.31 -2.08
C TYR A 81 14.40 2.56 -0.95
N GLN A 82 13.51 3.25 -0.26
CA GLN A 82 12.62 2.60 0.69
C GLN A 82 11.26 2.37 0.03
N GLU A 83 10.74 1.17 0.19
CA GLU A 83 9.41 0.82 -0.26
C GLU A 83 8.57 0.38 0.93
N VAL A 84 7.33 0.88 1.00
CA VAL A 84 6.35 0.45 1.99
C VAL A 84 5.33 -0.43 1.29
N VAL A 85 5.22 -1.68 1.72
CA VAL A 85 4.28 -2.64 1.15
C VAL A 85 3.15 -2.87 2.14
N ALA A 86 1.91 -2.67 1.70
CA ALA A 86 0.75 -3.00 2.51
C ALA A 86 0.45 -4.50 2.30
N ASN A 87 0.68 -5.30 3.34
CA ASN A 87 0.40 -6.72 3.29
C ASN A 87 -1.07 -7.02 3.48
N ASP A 88 -1.78 -6.12 4.16
CA ASP A 88 -3.21 -6.28 4.41
C ASP A 88 -3.83 -4.90 4.61
N VAL A 89 -5.04 -4.70 4.10
CA VAL A 89 -5.82 -3.48 4.30
C VAL A 89 -7.27 -3.91 4.47
N VAL A 90 -7.81 -3.68 5.66
CA VAL A 90 -9.16 -4.15 6.01
C VAL A 90 -10.02 -2.95 6.41
N PRO A 91 -11.15 -2.71 5.72
CA PRO A 91 -12.05 -1.63 6.11
C PRO A 91 -12.61 -1.84 7.51
N ILE A 92 -12.70 -0.77 8.26
CA ILE A 92 -13.31 -0.76 9.59
C ILE A 92 -14.70 -0.16 9.45
N LYS A 93 -15.71 -0.89 9.90
CA LYS A 93 -17.10 -0.46 9.82
C LYS A 93 -17.68 -0.14 11.18
#